data_c565d306970b208c785c6b80ab17994e
#
_entry.id   c565d306970b208c785c6b80ab17994e
#
_cell.length_a   1.000
_cell.length_b   1.000
_cell.length_c   1.000
_cell.angle_alpha   90.00
_cell.angle_beta   90.00
_cell.angle_gamma   90.00
#
_symmetry.space_group_name_H-M   'P 1'
#
loop_
_entity.id
_entity.type
_entity.pdbx_description
1 polymer ?
#
loop_
_entity_poly.entity_id
_entity_poly.type
_entity_poly.pdbx_seq_one_letter_code
_entity_poly.pdbx_strand_id
1 'polypeptide(L)'
;MSDVADISLAPSGEKKIRWAAAHMPVLAAIAEDYKRDRPLAGLRVALSVHMEAKTAWLCRVMEMGGAEMYVTGSNPLSTQDDVAAALAAGGMEVFARHGASEEEYNAAIDAVLACGPNIVIDDGGDLVHGLHTRFTDMIPGVIGGCEETTTGILRLQAMDRAGQLKFPMMLVNDADCKHLFDNRYGTGQSVWDGIMRTTNLIVAGKQVVVCGYGWCGKGVAMRAEGMGARVVVTEVDPVKAIEAHMDGYTVLPMSEAAKTGDIFVTVTGCCDVIGPEHFAVMKDGAILSNAGHFDVEVNVRALRENCAERYEARNNIEAFVQPDGRTLYVLAEGRLVNLASGDGHPAEIMDMSFAVQAMCARYLAEHRAELKPGVIRVPHEIDVRIADKKLETLGISIDVLTPKQREYLGI
;
A
#
# COMPACT_ATOMS: atom_id res chain seq x y z
N MET A 1 19.28 -18.69 4.04
CA MET A 1 18.41 -19.77 3.46
C MET A 1 16.98 -19.29 3.61
N SER A 2 16.27 -19.20 2.50
CA SER A 2 14.89 -18.70 2.45
C SER A 2 13.94 -19.52 3.33
N ASP A 3 12.90 -18.86 3.87
CA ASP A 3 11.80 -19.48 4.61
C ASP A 3 10.46 -19.16 3.92
N VAL A 4 9.99 -20.10 3.09
CA VAL A 4 8.75 -20.02 2.31
C VAL A 4 7.88 -21.24 2.57
N ALA A 5 6.57 -21.12 2.35
CA ALA A 5 5.62 -22.18 2.68
C ALA A 5 5.89 -23.48 1.91
N ASP A 6 6.03 -23.41 0.59
CA ASP A 6 6.29 -24.57 -0.28
C ASP A 6 6.98 -24.11 -1.58
N ILE A 7 8.23 -24.47 -1.76
CA ILE A 7 9.01 -24.13 -2.95
C ILE A 7 8.44 -24.73 -4.26
N SER A 8 7.66 -25.80 -4.17
CA SER A 8 7.03 -26.44 -5.34
C SER A 8 5.96 -25.58 -6.00
N LEU A 9 5.48 -24.52 -5.32
CA LEU A 9 4.53 -23.54 -5.85
C LEU A 9 5.17 -22.55 -6.85
N ALA A 10 6.50 -22.50 -6.91
CA ALA A 10 7.24 -21.55 -7.76
C ALA A 10 6.73 -21.44 -9.21
N PRO A 11 6.36 -22.54 -9.93
CA PRO A 11 5.83 -22.41 -11.30
C PRO A 11 4.51 -21.62 -11.41
N SER A 12 3.66 -21.63 -10.36
CA SER A 12 2.46 -20.81 -10.29
C SER A 12 2.81 -19.36 -10.12
N GLY A 13 3.67 -19.03 -9.15
CA GLY A 13 4.14 -17.68 -8.91
C GLY A 13 4.83 -17.06 -10.13
N GLU A 14 5.62 -17.86 -10.84
CA GLU A 14 6.30 -17.43 -12.06
C GLU A 14 5.32 -16.96 -13.15
N LYS A 15 4.16 -17.62 -13.28
CA LYS A 15 3.11 -17.21 -14.23
C LYS A 15 2.52 -15.86 -13.83
N LYS A 16 2.26 -15.66 -12.52
CA LYS A 16 1.74 -14.39 -11.99
C LYS A 16 2.75 -13.25 -12.20
N ILE A 17 4.02 -13.48 -11.88
CA ILE A 17 5.08 -12.48 -12.05
C ILE A 17 5.23 -12.08 -13.52
N ARG A 18 5.22 -13.05 -14.45
CA ARG A 18 5.28 -12.76 -15.89
C ARG A 18 4.07 -11.96 -16.38
N TRP A 19 2.87 -12.26 -15.85
CA TRP A 19 1.68 -11.49 -16.17
C TRP A 19 1.81 -10.05 -15.69
N ALA A 20 2.22 -9.83 -14.43
CA ALA A 20 2.45 -8.49 -13.89
C ALA A 20 3.50 -7.72 -14.70
N ALA A 21 4.66 -8.33 -14.97
CA ALA A 21 5.74 -7.73 -15.75
C ALA A 21 5.29 -7.29 -17.16
N ALA A 22 4.43 -8.07 -17.82
CA ALA A 22 3.89 -7.73 -19.13
C ALA A 22 2.98 -6.48 -19.14
N HIS A 23 2.45 -6.10 -17.96
CA HIS A 23 1.57 -4.95 -17.77
C HIS A 23 2.23 -3.80 -16.98
N MET A 24 3.56 -3.84 -16.83
CA MET A 24 4.36 -2.84 -16.14
C MET A 24 5.49 -2.31 -17.06
N PRO A 25 5.12 -1.62 -18.16
CA PRO A 25 6.08 -1.24 -19.20
C PRO A 25 7.06 -0.14 -18.75
N VAL A 26 6.70 0.73 -17.81
CA VAL A 26 7.60 1.76 -17.27
C VAL A 26 8.71 1.09 -16.46
N LEU A 27 8.34 0.17 -15.57
CA LEU A 27 9.31 -0.58 -14.77
C LEU A 27 10.17 -1.52 -15.66
N ALA A 28 9.59 -2.07 -16.74
CA ALA A 28 10.33 -2.84 -17.71
C ALA A 28 11.39 -2.00 -18.46
N ALA A 29 11.08 -0.75 -18.80
CA ALA A 29 12.07 0.17 -19.39
C ALA A 29 13.19 0.52 -18.39
N ILE A 30 12.85 0.72 -17.12
CA ILE A 30 13.85 0.90 -16.04
C ILE A 30 14.71 -0.35 -15.88
N ALA A 31 14.16 -1.55 -16.03
CA ALA A 31 14.91 -2.81 -15.97
C ALA A 31 16.03 -2.86 -17.02
N GLU A 32 15.81 -2.36 -18.23
CA GLU A 32 16.85 -2.30 -19.27
C GLU A 32 17.97 -1.31 -18.89
N ASP A 33 17.62 -0.15 -18.32
CA ASP A 33 18.60 0.78 -17.76
C ASP A 33 19.38 0.14 -16.61
N TYR A 34 18.72 -0.58 -15.72
CA TYR A 34 19.32 -1.26 -14.57
C TYR A 34 20.28 -2.38 -14.96
N LYS A 35 19.95 -3.19 -15.98
CA LYS A 35 20.85 -4.21 -16.54
C LYS A 35 22.13 -3.60 -17.10
N ARG A 36 22.01 -2.46 -17.80
CA ARG A 36 23.14 -1.77 -18.43
C ARG A 36 24.03 -1.10 -17.41
N ASP A 37 23.43 -0.32 -16.50
CA ASP A 37 24.14 0.60 -15.61
C ASP A 37 24.55 -0.05 -14.30
N ARG A 38 23.85 -1.09 -13.87
CA ARG A 38 24.04 -1.81 -12.60
C ARG A 38 24.17 -0.89 -11.38
N PRO A 39 23.21 0.03 -11.14
CA PRO A 39 23.36 1.10 -10.15
C PRO A 39 23.40 0.57 -8.70
N LEU A 40 22.95 -0.65 -8.46
CA LEU A 40 22.90 -1.29 -7.15
C LEU A 40 23.96 -2.39 -6.95
N ALA A 41 24.99 -2.43 -7.82
CA ALA A 41 26.01 -3.47 -7.77
C ALA A 41 26.72 -3.52 -6.41
N GLY A 42 26.72 -4.69 -5.77
CA GLY A 42 27.34 -4.93 -4.48
C GLY A 42 26.57 -4.35 -3.27
N LEU A 43 25.34 -3.90 -3.47
CA LEU A 43 24.48 -3.42 -2.40
C LEU A 43 23.48 -4.50 -1.98
N ARG A 44 23.29 -4.65 -0.68
CA ARG A 44 22.25 -5.48 -0.08
C ARG A 44 21.00 -4.64 0.12
N VAL A 45 19.89 -5.09 -0.43
CA VAL A 45 18.58 -4.42 -0.34
C VAL A 45 17.65 -5.28 0.49
N ALA A 46 17.22 -4.73 1.63
CA ALA A 46 16.14 -5.30 2.45
C ALA A 46 14.81 -4.73 1.98
N LEU A 47 13.85 -5.59 1.65
CA LEU A 47 12.53 -5.17 1.19
C LEU A 47 11.44 -5.83 2.05
N SER A 48 10.54 -5.00 2.58
CA SER A 48 9.29 -5.40 3.23
C SER A 48 8.14 -4.63 2.58
N VAL A 49 7.51 -5.24 1.59
CA VAL A 49 6.33 -4.74 0.87
C VAL A 49 5.39 -5.91 0.66
N HIS A 50 4.10 -5.66 0.42
CA HIS A 50 3.14 -6.74 0.18
C HIS A 50 3.68 -7.77 -0.83
N MET A 51 3.86 -9.04 -0.38
CA MET A 51 4.49 -10.10 -1.19
C MET A 51 3.51 -10.65 -2.23
N GLU A 52 3.47 -9.99 -3.38
CA GLU A 52 2.63 -10.35 -4.52
C GLU A 52 3.38 -10.13 -5.85
N ALA A 53 2.76 -10.44 -6.99
CA ALA A 53 3.44 -10.55 -8.27
C ALA A 53 4.14 -9.28 -8.76
N LYS A 54 3.57 -8.09 -8.48
CA LYS A 54 4.14 -6.80 -8.90
C LYS A 54 5.36 -6.44 -8.06
N THR A 55 5.30 -6.70 -6.74
CA THR A 55 6.44 -6.58 -5.81
C THR A 55 7.58 -7.51 -6.23
N ALA A 56 7.26 -8.75 -6.60
CA ALA A 56 8.26 -9.69 -7.08
C ALA A 56 8.94 -9.21 -8.37
N TRP A 57 8.19 -8.54 -9.26
CA TRP A 57 8.79 -7.94 -10.45
C TRP A 57 9.74 -6.79 -10.09
N LEU A 58 9.39 -5.92 -9.14
CA LEU A 58 10.30 -4.89 -8.60
C LEU A 58 11.60 -5.52 -8.05
N CYS A 59 11.48 -6.59 -7.24
CA CYS A 59 12.65 -7.29 -6.70
C CYS A 59 13.58 -7.77 -7.82
N ARG A 60 13.04 -8.35 -8.90
CA ARG A 60 13.83 -8.78 -10.06
C ARG A 60 14.50 -7.62 -10.80
N VAL A 61 13.82 -6.49 -10.93
CA VAL A 61 14.41 -5.30 -11.54
C VAL A 61 15.60 -4.79 -10.70
N MET A 62 15.47 -4.78 -9.39
CA MET A 62 16.58 -4.42 -8.51
C MET A 62 17.76 -5.40 -8.59
N GLU A 63 17.48 -6.70 -8.63
CA GLU A 63 18.49 -7.74 -8.83
C GLU A 63 19.20 -7.56 -10.20
N MET A 64 18.47 -7.24 -11.27
CA MET A 64 19.07 -6.89 -12.57
C MET A 64 20.02 -5.69 -12.46
N GLY A 65 19.73 -4.75 -11.57
CA GLY A 65 20.61 -3.63 -11.21
C GLY A 65 21.81 -4.00 -10.35
N GLY A 66 21.97 -5.28 -10.01
CA GLY A 66 23.08 -5.81 -9.25
C GLY A 66 22.89 -5.86 -7.74
N ALA A 67 21.66 -5.63 -7.24
CA ALA A 67 21.33 -5.76 -5.83
C ALA A 67 21.34 -7.24 -5.36
N GLU A 68 21.80 -7.46 -4.15
CA GLU A 68 21.53 -8.69 -3.38
C GLU A 68 20.23 -8.49 -2.60
N MET A 69 19.17 -9.22 -2.98
CA MET A 69 17.82 -9.01 -2.43
C MET A 69 17.52 -9.90 -1.24
N TYR A 70 17.04 -9.30 -0.15
CA TYR A 70 16.52 -9.94 1.05
C TYR A 70 15.09 -9.45 1.27
N VAL A 71 14.11 -10.36 1.19
CA VAL A 71 12.73 -9.97 0.92
C VAL A 71 11.78 -10.61 1.93
N THR A 72 10.86 -9.81 2.46
CA THR A 72 9.70 -10.29 3.23
C THR A 72 8.42 -9.57 2.80
N GLY A 73 7.28 -10.02 3.31
CA GLY A 73 6.00 -9.34 3.12
C GLY A 73 5.70 -8.37 4.25
N SER A 74 5.16 -7.19 3.97
CA SER A 74 4.72 -6.24 5.00
C SER A 74 3.43 -6.65 5.71
N ASN A 75 2.72 -7.66 5.19
CA ASN A 75 1.50 -8.19 5.80
C ASN A 75 1.32 -9.68 5.45
N PRO A 76 1.24 -10.59 6.46
CA PRO A 76 1.08 -12.01 6.22
C PRO A 76 -0.15 -12.40 5.41
N LEU A 77 -1.29 -11.69 5.57
CA LEU A 77 -2.52 -12.03 4.84
C LEU A 77 -2.50 -11.62 3.37
N SER A 78 -1.64 -10.68 2.98
CA SER A 78 -1.45 -10.29 1.58
C SER A 78 -0.35 -11.09 0.88
N THR A 79 0.41 -11.87 1.62
CA THR A 79 1.49 -12.70 1.08
C THR A 79 0.92 -13.80 0.19
N GLN A 80 1.48 -13.93 -1.01
CA GLN A 80 1.18 -15.01 -1.96
C GLN A 80 2.33 -16.02 -1.92
N ASP A 81 2.08 -17.21 -1.35
CA ASP A 81 3.11 -18.25 -1.16
C ASP A 81 3.77 -18.71 -2.44
N ASP A 82 3.00 -18.77 -3.54
CA ASP A 82 3.54 -19.15 -4.83
C ASP A 82 4.49 -18.09 -5.43
N VAL A 83 4.22 -16.81 -5.15
CA VAL A 83 5.11 -15.70 -5.55
C VAL A 83 6.39 -15.70 -4.71
N ALA A 84 6.27 -15.88 -3.38
CA ALA A 84 7.43 -16.02 -2.50
C ALA A 84 8.32 -17.21 -2.92
N ALA A 85 7.70 -18.37 -3.23
CA ALA A 85 8.38 -19.53 -3.76
C ALA A 85 9.10 -19.27 -5.10
N ALA A 86 8.49 -18.48 -6.01
CA ALA A 86 9.11 -18.16 -7.29
C ALA A 86 10.36 -17.29 -7.15
N LEU A 87 10.36 -16.31 -6.23
CA LEU A 87 11.55 -15.51 -5.93
C LEU A 87 12.65 -16.36 -5.28
N ALA A 88 12.30 -17.20 -4.29
CA ALA A 88 13.25 -18.08 -3.62
C ALA A 88 13.87 -19.11 -4.59
N ALA A 89 13.07 -19.70 -5.49
CA ALA A 89 13.56 -20.59 -6.54
C ALA A 89 14.47 -19.87 -7.56
N GLY A 90 14.29 -18.55 -7.73
CA GLY A 90 15.15 -17.71 -8.54
C GLY A 90 16.48 -17.34 -7.88
N GLY A 91 16.69 -17.69 -6.59
CA GLY A 91 17.95 -17.46 -5.85
C GLY A 91 17.94 -16.27 -4.91
N MET A 92 16.82 -15.56 -4.76
CA MET A 92 16.68 -14.50 -3.74
C MET A 92 16.49 -15.12 -2.33
N GLU A 93 16.92 -14.41 -1.30
CA GLU A 93 16.62 -14.76 0.09
C GLU A 93 15.24 -14.20 0.48
N VAL A 94 14.26 -15.09 0.65
CA VAL A 94 12.84 -14.75 0.89
C VAL A 94 12.37 -15.35 2.20
N PHE A 95 11.74 -14.53 3.05
CA PHE A 95 11.21 -14.90 4.36
C PHE A 95 9.75 -14.45 4.43
N ALA A 96 8.83 -15.19 3.77
CA ALA A 96 7.43 -14.79 3.67
C ALA A 96 6.50 -15.99 3.56
N ARG A 97 5.46 -16.01 4.41
CA ARG A 97 4.40 -17.04 4.43
C ARG A 97 3.04 -16.41 4.59
N HIS A 98 2.07 -16.91 3.85
CA HIS A 98 0.66 -16.50 4.03
C HIS A 98 0.15 -16.97 5.39
N GLY A 99 -0.53 -16.09 6.12
CA GLY A 99 -1.12 -16.39 7.41
C GLY A 99 -0.11 -16.59 8.56
N ALA A 100 1.15 -16.14 8.37
CA ALA A 100 2.16 -16.18 9.44
C ALA A 100 1.65 -15.48 10.70
N SER A 101 1.97 -16.05 11.86
CA SER A 101 1.70 -15.44 13.16
C SER A 101 2.53 -14.16 13.35
N GLU A 102 2.21 -13.36 14.37
CA GLU A 102 2.98 -12.16 14.71
C GLU A 102 4.44 -12.49 15.06
N GLU A 103 4.67 -13.61 15.73
CA GLU A 103 6.03 -14.09 16.04
C GLU A 103 6.81 -14.45 14.77
N GLU A 104 6.18 -15.18 13.84
CA GLU A 104 6.78 -15.57 12.56
C GLU A 104 7.02 -14.33 11.67
N TYR A 105 6.09 -13.38 11.65
CA TYR A 105 6.27 -12.12 10.95
C TYR A 105 7.47 -11.31 11.47
N ASN A 106 7.59 -11.16 12.80
CA ASN A 106 8.71 -10.47 13.41
C ASN A 106 10.04 -11.21 13.16
N ALA A 107 10.04 -12.53 13.18
CA ALA A 107 11.21 -13.33 12.84
C ALA A 107 11.64 -13.15 11.37
N ALA A 108 10.68 -13.00 10.45
CA ALA A 108 10.96 -12.71 9.04
C ALA A 108 11.58 -11.31 8.84
N ILE A 109 11.07 -10.28 9.52
CA ILE A 109 11.68 -8.95 9.58
C ILE A 109 13.13 -9.03 10.08
N ASP A 110 13.36 -9.74 11.17
CA ASP A 110 14.69 -9.88 11.75
C ASP A 110 15.64 -10.66 10.82
N ALA A 111 15.15 -11.71 10.14
CA ALA A 111 15.93 -12.47 9.16
C ALA A 111 16.38 -11.60 7.97
N VAL A 112 15.48 -10.76 7.46
CA VAL A 112 15.80 -9.81 6.39
C VAL A 112 16.82 -8.77 6.86
N LEU A 113 16.68 -8.23 8.06
CA LEU A 113 17.61 -7.24 8.62
C LEU A 113 18.99 -7.82 8.96
N ALA A 114 19.05 -9.12 9.30
CA ALA A 114 20.31 -9.81 9.61
C ALA A 114 21.32 -9.81 8.44
N CYS A 115 20.89 -9.52 7.22
CA CYS A 115 21.80 -9.34 6.08
C CYS A 115 22.73 -8.12 6.21
N GLY A 116 22.41 -7.16 7.10
CA GLY A 116 23.08 -5.85 7.18
C GLY A 116 22.85 -5.00 5.93
N PRO A 117 21.61 -4.52 5.70
CA PRO A 117 21.21 -3.88 4.47
C PRO A 117 21.95 -2.55 4.23
N ASN A 118 22.18 -2.24 2.95
CA ASN A 118 22.64 -0.92 2.53
C ASN A 118 21.45 -0.02 2.14
N ILE A 119 20.40 -0.59 1.57
CA ILE A 119 19.15 0.11 1.22
C ILE A 119 17.97 -0.65 1.81
N VAL A 120 16.99 0.10 2.31
CA VAL A 120 15.72 -0.45 2.84
C VAL A 120 14.58 0.02 1.95
N ILE A 121 13.69 -0.89 1.57
CA ILE A 121 12.39 -0.56 0.99
C ILE A 121 11.34 -1.07 1.94
N ASP A 122 10.62 -0.14 2.54
CA ASP A 122 9.70 -0.40 3.64
C ASP A 122 8.28 0.03 3.29
N ASP A 123 7.32 -0.65 3.86
CA ASP A 123 5.89 -0.39 3.70
C ASP A 123 5.22 -0.48 5.08
N GLY A 124 5.22 0.66 5.77
CA GLY A 124 4.73 0.82 7.13
C GLY A 124 5.81 1.10 8.18
N GLY A 125 7.10 1.04 7.81
CA GLY A 125 8.22 1.44 8.66
C GLY A 125 8.72 0.36 9.62
N ASP A 126 8.42 -0.93 9.42
CA ASP A 126 8.81 -1.99 10.35
C ASP A 126 10.30 -2.39 10.21
N LEU A 127 10.86 -2.36 8.99
CA LEU A 127 12.32 -2.51 8.81
C LEU A 127 13.08 -1.36 9.46
N VAL A 128 12.62 -0.13 9.23
CA VAL A 128 13.23 1.07 9.84
C VAL A 128 13.15 1.00 11.35
N HIS A 129 12.00 0.60 11.92
CA HIS A 129 11.85 0.40 13.35
C HIS A 129 12.81 -0.67 13.89
N GLY A 130 12.92 -1.82 13.20
CA GLY A 130 13.85 -2.89 13.56
C GLY A 130 15.31 -2.43 13.59
N LEU A 131 15.74 -1.65 12.59
CA LEU A 131 17.08 -1.05 12.55
C LEU A 131 17.34 -0.09 13.72
N HIS A 132 16.34 0.70 14.13
CA HIS A 132 16.50 1.68 15.22
C HIS A 132 16.32 1.10 16.62
N THR A 133 15.90 -0.16 16.74
CA THR A 133 15.66 -0.79 18.04
C THR A 133 16.50 -2.05 18.27
N ARG A 134 16.50 -3.01 17.34
CA ARG A 134 17.12 -4.33 17.50
C ARG A 134 18.45 -4.48 16.73
N PHE A 135 18.65 -3.77 15.62
CA PHE A 135 19.80 -3.91 14.73
C PHE A 135 20.58 -2.60 14.57
N THR A 136 20.75 -1.85 15.66
CA THR A 136 21.37 -0.52 15.69
C THR A 136 22.84 -0.50 15.25
N ASP A 137 23.56 -1.59 15.42
CA ASP A 137 24.93 -1.80 14.96
C ASP A 137 25.06 -1.88 13.43
N MET A 138 23.98 -2.14 12.73
CA MET A 138 23.94 -2.18 11.25
C MET A 138 23.68 -0.80 10.61
N ILE A 139 23.18 0.17 11.36
CA ILE A 139 22.89 1.53 10.89
C ILE A 139 24.04 2.18 10.14
N PRO A 140 25.32 2.08 10.58
CA PRO A 140 26.43 2.69 9.84
C PRO A 140 26.62 2.18 8.41
N GLY A 141 26.07 1.00 8.08
CA GLY A 141 26.09 0.42 6.73
C GLY A 141 24.94 0.84 5.84
N VAL A 142 23.90 1.46 6.43
CA VAL A 142 22.70 1.86 5.69
C VAL A 142 22.93 3.19 4.97
N ILE A 143 22.81 3.18 3.64
CA ILE A 143 22.88 4.36 2.79
C ILE A 143 21.58 5.18 2.89
N GLY A 144 20.44 4.49 2.96
CA GLY A 144 19.12 5.10 3.07
C GLY A 144 18.01 4.12 2.78
N GLY A 145 16.79 4.63 2.71
CA GLY A 145 15.62 3.81 2.39
C GLY A 145 14.51 4.58 1.68
N CYS A 146 13.47 3.85 1.31
CA CYS A 146 12.29 4.33 0.61
C CYS A 146 11.05 3.83 1.34
N GLU A 147 10.06 4.70 1.60
CA GLU A 147 8.82 4.34 2.26
C GLU A 147 7.64 4.38 1.29
N GLU A 148 6.91 3.27 1.20
CA GLU A 148 5.82 3.05 0.26
C GLU A 148 4.49 3.66 0.71
N THR A 149 4.23 3.76 2.03
CA THR A 149 2.88 4.04 2.52
C THR A 149 2.77 5.25 3.43
N THR A 150 1.60 5.90 3.42
CA THR A 150 1.30 7.08 4.26
C THR A 150 1.54 6.82 5.74
N THR A 151 1.19 5.64 6.26
CA THR A 151 1.37 5.31 7.68
C THR A 151 2.85 5.27 8.07
N GLY A 152 3.69 4.67 7.23
CA GLY A 152 5.14 4.68 7.44
C GLY A 152 5.72 6.08 7.36
N ILE A 153 5.27 6.91 6.41
CA ILE A 153 5.70 8.32 6.31
C ILE A 153 5.40 9.09 7.60
N LEU A 154 4.22 8.92 8.20
CA LEU A 154 3.86 9.57 9.45
C LEU A 154 4.80 9.17 10.60
N ARG A 155 5.15 7.87 10.68
CA ARG A 155 6.14 7.35 11.64
C ARG A 155 7.52 7.95 11.40
N LEU A 156 7.99 7.96 10.15
CA LEU A 156 9.30 8.53 9.78
C LEU A 156 9.39 10.02 10.08
N GLN A 157 8.37 10.79 9.76
CA GLN A 157 8.30 12.22 10.08
C GLN A 157 8.31 12.48 11.58
N ALA A 158 7.67 11.62 12.39
CA ALA A 158 7.71 11.71 13.83
C ALA A 158 9.13 11.43 14.36
N MET A 159 9.80 10.39 13.85
CA MET A 159 11.20 10.07 14.19
C MET A 159 12.16 11.18 13.79
N ASP A 160 11.97 11.77 12.61
CA ASP A 160 12.79 12.87 12.09
C ASP A 160 12.66 14.12 12.97
N ARG A 161 11.43 14.54 13.29
CA ARG A 161 11.18 15.66 14.22
C ARG A 161 11.79 15.44 15.60
N ALA A 162 11.87 14.19 16.04
CA ALA A 162 12.50 13.82 17.32
C ALA A 162 14.03 13.67 17.22
N GLY A 163 14.65 13.84 16.03
CA GLY A 163 16.09 13.65 15.80
C GLY A 163 16.54 12.20 15.95
N GLN A 164 15.61 11.24 15.82
CA GLN A 164 15.87 9.81 16.00
C GLN A 164 16.22 9.09 14.70
N LEU A 165 15.79 9.60 13.56
CA LEU A 165 16.07 8.98 12.26
C LEU A 165 17.56 9.11 11.92
N LYS A 166 18.25 7.99 11.71
CA LYS A 166 19.73 7.92 11.63
C LYS A 166 20.27 7.79 10.20
N PHE A 167 19.42 7.66 9.21
CA PHE A 167 19.77 7.60 7.79
C PHE A 167 18.68 8.27 6.95
N PRO A 168 18.99 8.63 5.68
CA PRO A 168 18.01 9.29 4.81
C PRO A 168 16.88 8.33 4.42
N MET A 169 15.61 8.81 4.46
CA MET A 169 14.42 8.06 4.02
C MET A 169 13.64 8.87 2.99
N MET A 170 13.53 8.33 1.78
CA MET A 170 12.75 8.95 0.70
C MET A 170 11.26 8.66 0.87
N LEU A 171 10.45 9.72 0.83
CA LEU A 171 9.00 9.65 1.00
C LEU A 171 8.34 9.29 -0.33
N VAL A 172 8.45 8.03 -0.75
CA VAL A 172 7.96 7.57 -2.05
C VAL A 172 6.45 7.73 -2.18
N ASN A 173 5.70 7.48 -1.10
CA ASN A 173 4.24 7.70 -1.13
C ASN A 173 3.84 9.14 -1.50
N ASP A 174 4.70 10.12 -1.21
CA ASP A 174 4.39 11.54 -1.45
C ASP A 174 4.81 12.02 -2.86
N ALA A 175 5.42 11.16 -3.67
CA ALA A 175 5.69 11.43 -5.08
C ALA A 175 4.37 11.56 -5.88
N ASP A 176 4.33 12.49 -6.83
CA ASP A 176 3.13 12.75 -7.66
C ASP A 176 2.73 11.50 -8.46
N CYS A 177 3.70 10.82 -9.06
CA CYS A 177 3.49 9.57 -9.79
C CYS A 177 3.06 8.39 -8.91
N LYS A 178 3.13 8.53 -7.58
CA LYS A 178 2.65 7.54 -6.64
C LYS A 178 1.26 7.91 -6.13
N HIS A 179 1.10 8.94 -5.32
CA HIS A 179 -0.14 9.17 -4.58
C HIS A 179 -1.33 9.58 -5.45
N LEU A 180 -1.09 10.32 -6.56
CA LEU A 180 -2.17 10.71 -7.48
C LEU A 180 -2.79 9.52 -8.20
N PHE A 181 -2.04 8.42 -8.38
CA PHE A 181 -2.47 7.25 -9.16
C PHE A 181 -2.72 6.03 -8.28
N ASP A 182 -1.73 5.62 -7.51
CA ASP A 182 -1.78 4.45 -6.64
C ASP A 182 -2.84 4.63 -5.53
N ASN A 183 -2.67 5.63 -4.68
CA ASN A 183 -3.61 5.83 -3.57
C ASN A 183 -5.03 6.16 -4.07
N ARG A 184 -5.17 6.87 -5.18
CA ARG A 184 -6.48 7.26 -5.71
C ARG A 184 -7.11 6.17 -6.58
N TYR A 185 -6.48 5.83 -7.69
CA TYR A 185 -7.06 4.89 -8.66
C TYR A 185 -6.82 3.43 -8.28
N GLY A 186 -5.63 3.12 -7.74
CA GLY A 186 -5.28 1.78 -7.27
C GLY A 186 -6.18 1.34 -6.12
N THR A 187 -6.21 2.10 -5.02
CA THR A 187 -7.09 1.82 -3.88
C THR A 187 -8.55 1.87 -4.29
N GLY A 188 -8.95 2.89 -5.07
CA GLY A 188 -10.33 3.05 -5.50
C GLY A 188 -10.88 1.83 -6.24
N GLN A 189 -10.09 1.22 -7.13
CA GLN A 189 -10.52 0.01 -7.83
C GLN A 189 -10.42 -1.23 -6.94
N SER A 190 -9.25 -1.47 -6.35
CA SER A 190 -8.97 -2.74 -5.66
C SER A 190 -9.84 -2.97 -4.41
N VAL A 191 -10.25 -1.91 -3.71
CA VAL A 191 -11.20 -1.99 -2.59
C VAL A 191 -12.53 -2.55 -3.07
N TRP A 192 -13.05 -2.06 -4.19
CA TRP A 192 -14.31 -2.56 -4.74
C TRP A 192 -14.17 -3.95 -5.34
N ASP A 193 -13.03 -4.29 -5.93
CA ASP A 193 -12.73 -5.66 -6.36
C ASP A 193 -12.81 -6.62 -5.16
N GLY A 194 -12.18 -6.27 -4.04
CA GLY A 194 -12.21 -7.04 -2.80
C GLY A 194 -13.61 -7.16 -2.22
N ILE A 195 -14.36 -6.06 -2.07
CA ILE A 195 -15.72 -6.05 -1.51
C ILE A 195 -16.66 -6.89 -2.39
N MET A 196 -16.69 -6.67 -3.70
CA MET A 196 -17.57 -7.36 -4.62
C MET A 196 -17.27 -8.86 -4.71
N ARG A 197 -15.97 -9.22 -4.78
CA ARG A 197 -15.54 -10.63 -4.83
C ARG A 197 -15.93 -11.37 -3.54
N THR A 198 -15.72 -10.73 -2.39
CA THR A 198 -16.00 -11.33 -1.08
C THR A 198 -17.49 -11.47 -0.83
N THR A 199 -18.25 -10.42 -1.09
CA THR A 199 -19.69 -10.39 -0.77
C THR A 199 -20.59 -10.96 -1.86
N ASN A 200 -20.21 -10.79 -3.13
CA ASN A 200 -21.05 -11.06 -4.31
C ASN A 200 -22.38 -10.27 -4.26
N LEU A 201 -22.34 -9.03 -3.74
CA LEU A 201 -23.52 -8.17 -3.63
C LEU A 201 -23.43 -6.99 -4.61
N ILE A 202 -24.62 -6.50 -5.00
CA ILE A 202 -24.73 -5.31 -5.84
C ILE A 202 -24.38 -4.05 -5.03
N VAL A 203 -23.66 -3.12 -5.64
CA VAL A 203 -23.32 -1.81 -5.06
C VAL A 203 -24.36 -0.75 -5.43
N ALA A 204 -24.95 -0.85 -6.63
CA ALA A 204 -25.93 0.11 -7.12
C ALA A 204 -27.14 0.23 -6.16
N GLY A 205 -27.52 1.48 -5.90
CA GLY A 205 -28.64 1.83 -5.00
C GLY A 205 -28.32 1.79 -3.51
N LYS A 206 -27.18 1.23 -3.11
CA LYS A 206 -26.75 1.22 -1.70
C LYS A 206 -26.21 2.57 -1.26
N GLN A 207 -26.32 2.87 0.02
CA GLN A 207 -25.63 3.98 0.64
C GLN A 207 -24.27 3.52 1.14
N VAL A 208 -23.23 4.04 0.51
CA VAL A 208 -21.84 3.78 0.84
C VAL A 208 -21.29 4.93 1.67
N VAL A 209 -20.78 4.62 2.86
CA VAL A 209 -20.10 5.59 3.74
C VAL A 209 -18.60 5.41 3.59
N VAL A 210 -17.93 6.43 3.06
CA VAL A 210 -16.47 6.48 2.95
C VAL A 210 -15.95 7.32 4.09
N CYS A 211 -15.21 6.69 5.00
CA CYS A 211 -14.65 7.35 6.18
C CYS A 211 -13.24 7.83 5.88
N GLY A 212 -13.09 9.13 5.64
CA GLY A 212 -11.87 9.80 5.20
C GLY A 212 -11.93 10.21 3.71
N TYR A 213 -11.42 11.42 3.41
CA TYR A 213 -11.41 11.96 2.04
C TYR A 213 -10.00 12.41 1.60
N GLY A 214 -8.98 11.62 2.01
CA GLY A 214 -7.64 11.65 1.42
C GLY A 214 -7.64 11.03 0.01
N TRP A 215 -6.48 10.79 -0.57
CA TRP A 215 -6.38 10.24 -1.92
C TRP A 215 -7.09 8.89 -2.07
N CYS A 216 -6.96 8.00 -1.10
CA CYS A 216 -7.68 6.72 -1.08
C CYS A 216 -9.20 6.92 -1.04
N GLY A 217 -9.67 7.77 -0.11
CA GLY A 217 -11.11 8.05 0.05
C GLY A 217 -11.74 8.63 -1.20
N LYS A 218 -11.05 9.57 -1.87
CA LYS A 218 -11.48 10.12 -3.18
C LYS A 218 -11.67 9.01 -4.22
N GLY A 219 -10.70 8.11 -4.32
CA GLY A 219 -10.78 7.00 -5.25
C GLY A 219 -11.92 6.03 -4.95
N VAL A 220 -12.08 5.67 -3.67
CA VAL A 220 -13.17 4.77 -3.22
C VAL A 220 -14.54 5.40 -3.47
N ALA A 221 -14.72 6.68 -3.13
CA ALA A 221 -15.96 7.43 -3.35
C ALA A 221 -16.33 7.50 -4.85
N MET A 222 -15.37 7.91 -5.68
CA MET A 222 -15.54 8.00 -7.14
C MET A 222 -15.95 6.66 -7.76
N ARG A 223 -15.35 5.56 -7.34
CA ARG A 223 -15.70 4.23 -7.88
C ARG A 223 -17.05 3.75 -7.37
N ALA A 224 -17.39 4.01 -6.10
CA ALA A 224 -18.72 3.71 -5.56
C ALA A 224 -19.83 4.41 -6.36
N GLU A 225 -19.68 5.70 -6.60
CA GLU A 225 -20.59 6.50 -7.42
C GLU A 225 -20.70 5.93 -8.84
N GLY A 226 -19.56 5.64 -9.48
CA GLY A 226 -19.52 5.04 -10.82
C GLY A 226 -20.23 3.68 -10.92
N MET A 227 -20.37 2.96 -9.80
CA MET A 227 -21.16 1.72 -9.70
C MET A 227 -22.62 1.96 -9.28
N GLY A 228 -23.07 3.21 -9.19
CA GLY A 228 -24.45 3.58 -8.88
C GLY A 228 -24.79 3.65 -7.38
N ALA A 229 -23.80 3.73 -6.50
CA ALA A 229 -24.03 3.99 -5.08
C ALA A 229 -24.40 5.44 -4.80
N ARG A 230 -25.07 5.66 -3.66
CA ARG A 230 -25.19 6.97 -3.04
C ARG A 230 -24.07 7.11 -2.01
N VAL A 231 -23.15 8.05 -2.25
CA VAL A 231 -21.96 8.19 -1.42
C VAL A 231 -22.19 9.21 -0.32
N VAL A 232 -21.81 8.85 0.89
CA VAL A 232 -21.68 9.72 2.06
C VAL A 232 -20.21 9.70 2.49
N VAL A 233 -19.64 10.86 2.74
CA VAL A 233 -18.26 11.01 3.24
C VAL A 233 -18.30 11.47 4.68
N THR A 234 -17.44 10.87 5.52
CA THR A 234 -17.14 11.40 6.86
C THR A 234 -15.70 11.89 6.90
N GLU A 235 -15.45 13.08 7.44
CA GLU A 235 -14.12 13.69 7.44
C GLU A 235 -13.95 14.61 8.65
N VAL A 236 -12.71 14.75 9.14
CA VAL A 236 -12.35 15.64 10.26
C VAL A 236 -11.62 16.91 9.79
N ASP A 237 -11.01 16.86 8.62
CA ASP A 237 -10.36 18.01 7.98
C ASP A 237 -11.40 18.85 7.23
N PRO A 238 -11.65 20.11 7.63
CA PRO A 238 -12.68 20.93 7.00
C PRO A 238 -12.40 21.24 5.53
N VAL A 239 -11.14 21.27 5.09
CA VAL A 239 -10.79 21.52 3.70
C VAL A 239 -11.18 20.31 2.84
N LYS A 240 -10.85 19.11 3.27
CA LYS A 240 -11.25 17.87 2.58
C LYS A 240 -12.77 17.65 2.61
N ALA A 241 -13.44 18.03 3.69
CA ALA A 241 -14.89 17.98 3.78
C ALA A 241 -15.56 18.91 2.75
N ILE A 242 -15.04 20.13 2.55
CA ILE A 242 -15.50 21.06 1.52
C ILE A 242 -15.23 20.47 0.12
N GLU A 243 -14.05 19.88 -0.10
CA GLU A 243 -13.72 19.24 -1.36
C GLU A 243 -14.70 18.09 -1.68
N ALA A 244 -14.97 17.21 -0.72
CA ALA A 244 -15.96 16.13 -0.88
C ALA A 244 -17.36 16.68 -1.23
N HIS A 245 -17.77 17.78 -0.60
CA HIS A 245 -19.05 18.45 -0.90
C HIS A 245 -19.07 19.00 -2.33
N MET A 246 -17.98 19.63 -2.78
CA MET A 246 -17.87 20.18 -4.14
C MET A 246 -17.81 19.08 -5.21
N ASP A 247 -17.25 17.91 -4.87
CA ASP A 247 -17.27 16.73 -5.73
C ASP A 247 -18.68 16.07 -5.79
N GLY A 248 -19.69 16.63 -5.09
CA GLY A 248 -21.09 16.21 -5.14
C GLY A 248 -21.53 15.25 -4.05
N TYR A 249 -20.66 14.90 -3.12
CA TYR A 249 -20.99 13.95 -2.06
C TYR A 249 -21.68 14.60 -0.86
N THR A 250 -22.53 13.82 -0.21
CA THR A 250 -23.10 14.21 1.09
C THR A 250 -22.02 14.05 2.17
N VAL A 251 -21.75 15.10 2.93
CA VAL A 251 -20.81 15.06 4.05
C VAL A 251 -21.59 15.06 5.36
N LEU A 252 -21.36 14.07 6.21
CA LEU A 252 -22.03 13.89 7.51
C LEU A 252 -21.00 13.52 8.58
N PRO A 253 -21.25 13.86 9.85
CA PRO A 253 -20.52 13.23 10.95
C PRO A 253 -20.85 11.75 11.04
N MET A 254 -19.90 10.94 11.53
CA MET A 254 -20.06 9.48 11.60
C MET A 254 -21.31 9.04 12.39
N SER A 255 -21.64 9.76 13.46
CA SER A 255 -22.86 9.52 14.27
C SER A 255 -24.16 9.57 13.47
N GLU A 256 -24.22 10.33 12.37
CA GLU A 256 -25.38 10.38 11.47
C GLU A 256 -25.23 9.41 10.31
N ALA A 257 -24.04 9.29 9.72
CA ALA A 257 -23.76 8.37 8.62
C ALA A 257 -24.00 6.91 9.03
N ALA A 258 -23.66 6.53 10.27
CA ALA A 258 -23.86 5.19 10.81
C ALA A 258 -25.31 4.72 10.76
N LYS A 259 -26.29 5.64 10.92
CA LYS A 259 -27.73 5.30 10.91
C LYS A 259 -28.25 4.88 9.54
N THR A 260 -27.55 5.27 8.48
CA THR A 260 -28.09 5.18 7.11
C THR A 260 -27.22 4.37 6.15
N GLY A 261 -25.97 4.11 6.48
CA GLY A 261 -25.02 3.34 5.66
C GLY A 261 -25.41 1.88 5.48
N ASP A 262 -25.19 1.36 4.29
CA ASP A 262 -25.29 -0.06 3.96
C ASP A 262 -23.90 -0.72 3.88
N ILE A 263 -22.92 0.02 3.35
CA ILE A 263 -21.51 -0.40 3.26
C ILE A 263 -20.65 0.73 3.80
N PHE A 264 -19.72 0.40 4.67
CA PHE A 264 -18.76 1.33 5.26
C PHE A 264 -17.34 0.95 4.82
N VAL A 265 -16.58 1.94 4.36
CA VAL A 265 -15.18 1.76 3.96
C VAL A 265 -14.33 2.78 4.71
N THR A 266 -13.50 2.32 5.64
CA THR A 266 -12.56 3.18 6.37
C THR A 266 -11.24 3.32 5.61
N VAL A 267 -10.73 4.55 5.49
CA VAL A 267 -9.52 4.90 4.74
C VAL A 267 -8.77 6.09 5.36
N THR A 268 -8.77 6.19 6.70
CA THR A 268 -8.23 7.34 7.42
C THR A 268 -6.80 7.17 7.90
N GLY A 269 -6.37 5.92 8.13
CA GLY A 269 -5.12 5.61 8.82
C GLY A 269 -5.16 5.90 10.34
N CYS A 270 -6.36 6.16 10.91
CA CYS A 270 -6.55 6.43 12.33
C CYS A 270 -7.25 5.27 13.03
N CYS A 271 -7.08 5.14 14.33
CA CYS A 271 -7.78 4.10 15.10
C CYS A 271 -9.23 4.51 15.44
N ASP A 272 -10.08 3.50 15.71
CA ASP A 272 -11.43 3.64 16.26
C ASP A 272 -12.34 4.62 15.48
N VAL A 273 -12.23 4.64 14.15
CA VAL A 273 -13.08 5.45 13.28
C VAL A 273 -14.53 4.99 13.36
N ILE A 274 -14.72 3.67 13.47
CA ILE A 274 -16.02 3.04 13.71
C ILE A 274 -15.95 2.25 15.02
N GLY A 275 -16.67 2.73 16.04
CA GLY A 275 -16.68 2.19 17.40
C GLY A 275 -18.06 1.76 17.88
N PRO A 276 -18.19 1.36 19.17
CA PRO A 276 -19.41 0.84 19.77
C PRO A 276 -20.65 1.73 19.61
N GLU A 277 -20.49 3.04 19.74
CA GLU A 277 -21.56 4.02 19.57
C GLU A 277 -22.15 4.01 18.15
N HIS A 278 -21.32 3.69 17.15
CA HIS A 278 -21.75 3.59 15.76
C HIS A 278 -22.44 2.25 15.49
N PHE A 279 -21.91 1.13 16.02
CA PHE A 279 -22.52 -0.20 15.90
C PHE A 279 -23.94 -0.23 16.48
N ALA A 280 -24.15 0.51 17.58
CA ALA A 280 -25.46 0.57 18.26
C ALA A 280 -26.59 1.13 17.38
N VAL A 281 -26.26 1.92 16.36
CA VAL A 281 -27.26 2.60 15.50
C VAL A 281 -27.25 2.17 14.04
N MET A 282 -26.31 1.30 13.64
CA MET A 282 -26.22 0.77 12.28
C MET A 282 -27.43 -0.07 11.92
N LYS A 283 -27.74 -0.14 10.64
CA LYS A 283 -28.78 -1.01 10.10
C LYS A 283 -28.44 -2.49 10.29
N ASP A 284 -29.46 -3.32 10.36
CA ASP A 284 -29.30 -4.76 10.16
C ASP A 284 -28.71 -5.03 8.77
N GLY A 285 -27.73 -5.91 8.71
CA GLY A 285 -27.05 -6.25 7.47
C GLY A 285 -25.96 -5.26 7.03
N ALA A 286 -25.59 -4.26 7.84
CA ALA A 286 -24.52 -3.34 7.50
C ALA A 286 -23.18 -4.05 7.33
N ILE A 287 -22.42 -3.67 6.30
CA ILE A 287 -21.13 -4.26 5.93
C ILE A 287 -20.02 -3.28 6.27
N LEU A 288 -19.05 -3.73 7.05
CA LEU A 288 -17.88 -2.97 7.48
C LEU A 288 -16.63 -3.49 6.76
N SER A 289 -15.89 -2.61 6.13
CA SER A 289 -14.61 -2.93 5.48
C SER A 289 -13.57 -1.85 5.76
N ASN A 290 -12.32 -2.25 5.79
CA ASN A 290 -11.18 -1.36 5.97
C ASN A 290 -10.28 -1.40 4.73
N ALA A 291 -9.79 -0.24 4.32
CA ALA A 291 -8.75 -0.07 3.33
C ALA A 291 -7.58 0.79 3.84
N GLY A 292 -7.55 1.06 5.15
CA GLY A 292 -6.37 1.60 5.83
C GLY A 292 -5.33 0.51 6.10
N HIS A 293 -4.08 0.91 6.27
CA HIS A 293 -2.96 -0.02 6.37
C HIS A 293 -3.07 -1.02 7.53
N PHE A 294 -3.54 -0.57 8.70
CA PHE A 294 -3.72 -1.40 9.89
C PHE A 294 -5.20 -1.70 10.15
N ASP A 295 -5.46 -2.79 10.86
CA ASP A 295 -6.78 -3.29 11.26
C ASP A 295 -7.35 -2.60 12.51
N VAL A 296 -7.08 -1.31 12.67
CA VAL A 296 -7.44 -0.53 13.86
C VAL A 296 -8.58 0.47 13.62
N GLU A 297 -8.97 0.71 12.37
CA GLU A 297 -9.97 1.73 12.03
C GLU A 297 -11.39 1.29 12.40
N VAL A 298 -11.73 0.02 12.18
CA VAL A 298 -12.96 -0.60 12.68
C VAL A 298 -12.64 -1.31 13.99
N ASN A 299 -13.29 -0.93 15.07
CA ASN A 299 -13.05 -1.56 16.38
C ASN A 299 -13.68 -2.95 16.45
N VAL A 300 -13.09 -3.91 15.70
CA VAL A 300 -13.55 -5.31 15.65
C VAL A 300 -13.48 -5.97 17.03
N ARG A 301 -12.53 -5.55 17.85
CA ARG A 301 -12.43 -6.04 19.23
C ARG A 301 -13.68 -5.75 20.03
N ALA A 302 -14.18 -4.51 19.96
CA ALA A 302 -15.42 -4.14 20.64
C ALA A 302 -16.64 -4.92 20.10
N LEU A 303 -16.69 -5.21 18.79
CA LEU A 303 -17.73 -6.10 18.24
C LEU A 303 -17.63 -7.51 18.84
N ARG A 304 -16.44 -8.09 18.93
CA ARG A 304 -16.21 -9.43 19.52
C ARG A 304 -16.59 -9.51 20.98
N GLU A 305 -16.33 -8.45 21.74
CA GLU A 305 -16.62 -8.39 23.18
C GLU A 305 -18.10 -8.16 23.49
N ASN A 306 -18.87 -7.53 22.59
CA ASN A 306 -20.25 -7.09 22.86
C ASN A 306 -21.33 -7.77 22.01
N CYS A 307 -21.00 -8.60 21.02
CA CYS A 307 -21.99 -9.34 20.24
C CYS A 307 -22.62 -10.48 21.07
N ALA A 308 -23.88 -10.81 20.76
CA ALA A 308 -24.56 -11.96 21.35
C ALA A 308 -24.05 -13.28 20.75
N GLU A 309 -23.73 -13.29 19.46
CA GLU A 309 -23.22 -14.44 18.72
C GLU A 309 -22.29 -13.96 17.61
N ARG A 310 -21.33 -14.78 17.23
CA ARG A 310 -20.50 -14.55 16.03
C ARG A 310 -20.29 -15.85 15.27
N TYR A 311 -20.22 -15.76 13.96
CA TYR A 311 -19.93 -16.90 13.08
C TYR A 311 -19.33 -16.44 11.76
N GLU A 312 -18.64 -17.34 11.08
CA GLU A 312 -18.20 -17.14 9.70
C GLU A 312 -19.41 -17.24 8.76
N ALA A 313 -19.84 -16.09 8.21
CA ALA A 313 -20.97 -16.06 7.28
C ALA A 313 -20.56 -16.53 5.87
N ARG A 314 -19.33 -16.25 5.49
CA ARG A 314 -18.68 -16.65 4.25
C ARG A 314 -17.18 -16.49 4.41
N ASN A 315 -16.37 -17.11 3.55
CA ASN A 315 -14.92 -16.88 3.53
C ASN A 315 -14.61 -15.38 3.52
N ASN A 316 -13.78 -14.93 4.46
CA ASN A 316 -13.45 -13.54 4.73
C ASN A 316 -14.64 -12.63 5.13
N ILE A 317 -15.74 -13.18 5.63
CA ILE A 317 -16.86 -12.42 6.20
C ILE A 317 -17.22 -13.00 7.59
N GLU A 318 -16.96 -12.25 8.64
CA GLU A 318 -17.40 -12.54 10.00
C GLU A 318 -18.70 -11.80 10.30
N ALA A 319 -19.71 -12.53 10.81
CA ALA A 319 -20.99 -11.99 11.23
C ALA A 319 -21.00 -11.78 12.74
N PHE A 320 -21.54 -10.64 13.18
CA PHE A 320 -21.67 -10.25 14.57
C PHE A 320 -23.14 -9.95 14.89
N VAL A 321 -23.84 -10.90 15.52
CA VAL A 321 -25.22 -10.71 15.95
C VAL A 321 -25.23 -9.82 17.19
N GLN A 322 -25.88 -8.68 17.10
CA GLN A 322 -25.99 -7.73 18.19
C GLN A 322 -27.02 -8.20 19.22
N PRO A 323 -26.99 -7.73 20.48
CA PRO A 323 -27.98 -8.12 21.51
C PRO A 323 -29.44 -7.82 21.14
N ASP A 324 -29.70 -6.89 20.23
CA ASP A 324 -31.03 -6.55 19.72
C ASP A 324 -31.47 -7.38 18.49
N GLY A 325 -30.65 -8.33 18.06
CA GLY A 325 -30.91 -9.25 16.96
C GLY A 325 -30.45 -8.78 15.59
N ARG A 326 -29.96 -7.54 15.44
CA ARG A 326 -29.32 -7.08 14.19
C ARG A 326 -27.99 -7.80 13.97
N THR A 327 -27.62 -8.01 12.71
CA THR A 327 -26.35 -8.60 12.32
C THR A 327 -25.50 -7.57 11.59
N LEU A 328 -24.25 -7.38 12.02
CA LEU A 328 -23.24 -6.59 11.33
C LEU A 328 -22.19 -7.52 10.73
N TYR A 329 -21.71 -7.22 9.54
CA TYR A 329 -20.71 -8.02 8.84
C TYR A 329 -19.39 -7.27 8.74
N VAL A 330 -18.29 -7.94 9.07
CA VAL A 330 -16.92 -7.41 8.91
C VAL A 330 -16.20 -8.20 7.85
N LEU A 331 -15.64 -7.51 6.87
CA LEU A 331 -14.82 -8.11 5.81
C LEU A 331 -13.38 -8.21 6.26
N ALA A 332 -12.72 -9.31 5.90
CA ALA A 332 -11.28 -9.53 6.10
C ALA A 332 -10.80 -9.23 7.54
N GLU A 333 -11.64 -9.53 8.54
CA GLU A 333 -11.34 -9.25 9.96
C GLU A 333 -11.03 -7.78 10.29
N GLY A 334 -11.47 -6.82 9.46
CA GLY A 334 -11.13 -5.40 9.57
C GLY A 334 -9.77 -5.02 8.97
N ARG A 335 -9.09 -5.94 8.29
CA ARG A 335 -7.82 -5.71 7.60
C ARG A 335 -8.04 -5.16 6.19
N LEU A 336 -6.95 -4.83 5.48
CA LEU A 336 -6.96 -4.33 4.09
C LEU A 336 -7.77 -5.26 3.17
N VAL A 337 -9.01 -4.88 2.85
CA VAL A 337 -9.95 -5.71 2.06
C VAL A 337 -9.44 -5.97 0.63
N ASN A 338 -8.73 -5.03 0.04
CA ASN A 338 -8.20 -5.14 -1.32
C ASN A 338 -7.05 -6.15 -1.47
N LEU A 339 -6.38 -6.50 -0.38
CA LEU A 339 -5.28 -7.45 -0.36
C LEU A 339 -5.67 -8.78 0.30
N ALA A 340 -6.42 -8.74 1.39
CA ALA A 340 -6.89 -9.96 2.06
C ALA A 340 -7.95 -10.71 1.24
N SER A 341 -8.69 -10.02 0.37
CA SER A 341 -9.79 -10.57 -0.43
C SER A 341 -9.62 -10.35 -1.94
N GLY A 342 -8.49 -9.80 -2.40
CA GLY A 342 -8.21 -9.47 -3.80
C GLY A 342 -6.73 -9.59 -4.14
N ASP A 343 -6.37 -9.13 -5.34
CA ASP A 343 -5.00 -9.15 -5.86
C ASP A 343 -4.25 -7.81 -5.64
N GLY A 344 -4.79 -6.92 -4.79
CA GLY A 344 -4.24 -5.60 -4.53
C GLY A 344 -4.42 -4.63 -5.71
N HIS A 345 -3.60 -3.60 -5.75
CA HIS A 345 -3.68 -2.57 -6.79
C HIS A 345 -3.34 -3.11 -8.18
N PRO A 346 -3.99 -2.59 -9.26
CA PRO A 346 -3.71 -3.02 -10.62
C PRO A 346 -2.24 -2.89 -11.03
N ALA A 347 -1.73 -3.84 -11.81
CA ALA A 347 -0.33 -3.83 -12.26
C ALA A 347 0.06 -2.54 -12.99
N GLU A 348 -0.84 -2.01 -13.84
CA GLU A 348 -0.62 -0.78 -14.60
C GLU A 348 -0.50 0.48 -13.72
N ILE A 349 -1.05 0.43 -12.49
CA ILE A 349 -0.90 1.47 -11.47
C ILE A 349 0.41 1.28 -10.71
N MET A 350 0.68 0.05 -10.23
CA MET A 350 1.92 -0.27 -9.50
C MET A 350 3.17 -0.11 -10.38
N ASP A 351 3.01 -0.13 -11.71
CA ASP A 351 4.05 0.19 -12.68
C ASP A 351 4.74 1.53 -12.38
N MET A 352 3.96 2.59 -12.08
CA MET A 352 4.52 3.89 -11.73
C MET A 352 5.06 3.93 -10.29
N SER A 353 4.33 3.39 -9.32
CA SER A 353 4.77 3.37 -7.91
C SER A 353 6.11 2.65 -7.76
N PHE A 354 6.25 1.49 -8.38
CA PHE A 354 7.49 0.72 -8.32
C PHE A 354 8.60 1.28 -9.22
N ALA A 355 8.24 2.03 -10.26
CA ALA A 355 9.22 2.86 -10.97
C ALA A 355 9.81 3.95 -10.07
N VAL A 356 8.96 4.61 -9.23
CA VAL A 356 9.45 5.58 -8.23
C VAL A 356 10.36 4.89 -7.22
N GLN A 357 9.99 3.71 -6.69
CA GLN A 357 10.83 2.93 -5.76
C GLN A 357 12.20 2.61 -6.37
N ALA A 358 12.23 2.07 -7.58
CA ALA A 358 13.47 1.75 -8.26
C ALA A 358 14.33 3.01 -8.44
N MET A 359 13.77 4.08 -9.01
CA MET A 359 14.51 5.33 -9.25
C MET A 359 15.01 5.97 -7.95
N CYS A 360 14.25 5.88 -6.84
CA CYS A 360 14.67 6.37 -5.54
C CYS A 360 15.83 5.53 -4.96
N ALA A 361 15.77 4.20 -5.09
CA ALA A 361 16.88 3.33 -4.68
C ALA A 361 18.17 3.64 -5.45
N ARG A 362 18.07 3.87 -6.77
CA ARG A 362 19.18 4.34 -7.60
C ARG A 362 19.71 5.70 -7.12
N TYR A 363 18.81 6.65 -6.86
CA TYR A 363 19.17 7.98 -6.37
C TYR A 363 19.96 7.91 -5.05
N LEU A 364 19.50 7.11 -4.10
CA LEU A 364 20.21 6.89 -2.83
C LEU A 364 21.63 6.34 -3.06
N ALA A 365 21.78 5.37 -3.96
CA ALA A 365 23.09 4.77 -4.26
C ALA A 365 24.05 5.77 -4.91
N GLU A 366 23.55 6.58 -5.86
CA GLU A 366 24.35 7.56 -6.61
C GLU A 366 24.75 8.79 -5.77
N HIS A 367 23.88 9.24 -4.84
CA HIS A 367 24.04 10.47 -4.04
C HIS A 367 24.45 10.21 -2.59
N ARG A 368 24.81 8.96 -2.22
CA ARG A 368 25.10 8.53 -0.85
C ARG A 368 26.06 9.43 -0.05
N ALA A 369 26.95 10.13 -0.73
CA ALA A 369 27.93 11.01 -0.08
C ALA A 369 27.35 12.39 0.30
N GLU A 370 26.23 12.77 -0.27
CA GLU A 370 25.62 14.10 -0.14
C GLU A 370 24.41 14.08 0.81
N LEU A 371 23.76 12.91 0.94
CA LEU A 371 22.54 12.75 1.70
C LEU A 371 22.82 12.73 3.21
N LYS A 372 21.90 13.32 3.96
CA LYS A 372 21.95 13.37 5.44
C LYS A 372 20.78 12.60 6.02
N PRO A 373 20.94 12.08 7.26
CA PRO A 373 19.80 11.51 7.99
C PRO A 373 18.59 12.46 8.03
N GLY A 374 17.41 11.90 7.88
CA GLY A 374 16.15 12.64 7.86
C GLY A 374 15.24 12.20 6.72
N VAL A 375 14.04 12.75 6.66
CA VAL A 375 13.10 12.50 5.57
C VAL A 375 13.44 13.34 4.34
N ILE A 376 13.35 12.74 3.16
CA ILE A 376 13.68 13.39 1.88
C ILE A 376 12.47 13.23 0.95
N ARG A 377 12.01 14.33 0.38
CA ARG A 377 11.02 14.28 -0.71
C ARG A 377 11.65 13.71 -1.97
N VAL A 378 10.87 12.96 -2.72
CA VAL A 378 11.31 12.49 -4.04
C VAL A 378 11.62 13.69 -4.93
N PRO A 379 12.81 13.76 -5.55
CA PRO A 379 13.14 14.81 -6.51
C PRO A 379 12.12 14.86 -7.66
N HIS A 380 11.65 16.06 -7.99
CA HIS A 380 10.63 16.26 -9.01
C HIS A 380 11.02 15.70 -10.39
N GLU A 381 12.32 15.72 -10.70
CA GLU A 381 12.83 15.14 -11.95
C GLU A 381 12.61 13.62 -12.06
N ILE A 382 12.50 12.91 -10.93
CA ILE A 382 12.13 11.48 -10.92
C ILE A 382 10.67 11.34 -11.34
N ASP A 383 9.76 12.12 -10.76
CA ASP A 383 8.35 12.13 -11.13
C ASP A 383 8.15 12.45 -12.62
N VAL A 384 8.80 13.51 -13.11
CA VAL A 384 8.73 13.91 -14.53
C VAL A 384 9.22 12.79 -15.44
N ARG A 385 10.37 12.19 -15.14
CA ARG A 385 10.93 11.10 -15.95
C ARG A 385 9.99 9.89 -16.01
N ILE A 386 9.33 9.55 -14.90
CA ILE A 386 8.39 8.43 -14.83
C ILE A 386 7.12 8.77 -15.62
N ALA A 387 6.58 9.98 -15.45
CA ALA A 387 5.41 10.44 -16.19
C ALA A 387 5.64 10.46 -17.70
N ASP A 388 6.79 11.00 -18.16
CA ASP A 388 7.18 11.00 -19.56
C ASP A 388 7.26 9.57 -20.12
N LYS A 389 7.90 8.66 -19.38
CA LYS A 389 7.99 7.26 -19.77
C LYS A 389 6.61 6.59 -19.84
N LYS A 390 5.71 6.91 -18.89
CA LYS A 390 4.33 6.40 -18.91
C LYS A 390 3.56 6.91 -20.14
N LEU A 391 3.67 8.19 -20.45
CA LEU A 391 3.06 8.77 -21.66
C LEU A 391 3.59 8.11 -22.95
N GLU A 392 4.91 7.88 -23.02
CA GLU A 392 5.54 7.18 -24.13
C GLU A 392 4.96 5.76 -24.31
N THR A 393 4.83 4.99 -23.20
CA THR A 393 4.29 3.63 -23.25
C THR A 393 2.81 3.58 -23.66
N LEU A 394 2.08 4.66 -23.39
CA LEU A 394 0.67 4.83 -23.77
C LEU A 394 0.50 5.41 -25.18
N GLY A 395 1.59 5.82 -25.85
CA GLY A 395 1.53 6.49 -27.15
C GLY A 395 0.89 7.86 -27.09
N ILE A 396 0.91 8.54 -25.94
CA ILE A 396 0.31 9.85 -25.71
C ILE A 396 1.36 10.93 -25.90
N SER A 397 1.06 11.92 -26.74
CA SER A 397 1.86 13.14 -26.90
C SER A 397 1.16 14.31 -26.22
N ILE A 398 1.95 15.19 -25.60
CA ILE A 398 1.47 16.42 -24.96
C ILE A 398 2.07 17.65 -25.61
N ASP A 399 1.52 18.82 -25.31
CA ASP A 399 2.05 20.10 -25.81
C ASP A 399 3.44 20.41 -25.26
N VAL A 400 4.26 21.10 -26.08
CA VAL A 400 5.58 21.58 -25.69
C VAL A 400 5.57 23.10 -25.69
N LEU A 401 6.08 23.69 -24.60
CA LEU A 401 6.17 25.15 -24.50
C LEU A 401 7.05 25.73 -25.61
N THR A 402 6.52 26.75 -26.31
CA THR A 402 7.29 27.53 -27.27
C THR A 402 8.38 28.34 -26.55
N PRO A 403 9.44 28.79 -27.25
CA PRO A 403 10.46 29.65 -26.66
C PRO A 403 9.88 30.90 -25.99
N LYS A 404 8.87 31.52 -26.60
CA LYS A 404 8.18 32.69 -26.04
C LYS A 404 7.43 32.38 -24.74
N GLN A 405 6.82 31.20 -24.65
CA GLN A 405 6.13 30.76 -23.42
C GLN A 405 7.13 30.46 -22.29
N ARG A 406 8.27 29.85 -22.62
CA ARG A 406 9.34 29.61 -21.63
C ARG A 406 9.91 30.92 -21.10
N GLU A 407 10.21 31.88 -22.00
CA GLU A 407 10.68 33.23 -21.63
C GLU A 407 9.66 33.94 -20.71
N TYR A 408 8.38 33.87 -21.04
CA TYR A 408 7.31 34.47 -20.22
C TYR A 408 7.19 33.85 -18.83
N LEU A 409 7.40 32.54 -18.72
CA LEU A 409 7.35 31.80 -17.46
C LEU A 409 8.66 31.87 -16.67
N GLY A 410 9.75 32.35 -17.28
CA GLY A 410 11.07 32.42 -16.65
C GLY A 410 11.75 31.06 -16.46
N ILE A 411 11.48 30.08 -17.35
CA ILE A 411 12.00 28.69 -17.30
C ILE A 411 12.70 28.31 -18.63
#